data_2ee3068b21f6b5da53f1bfbcd59778f0
#
_entry.id   2ee3068b21f6b5da53f1bfbcd59778f0
#
_cell.length_a   1.000
_cell.length_b   1.000
_cell.length_c   1.000
_cell.angle_alpha   90.00
_cell.angle_beta   90.00
_cell.angle_gamma   90.00
#
_symmetry.space_group_name_H-M   'P 1'
#
loop_
_entity.id
_entity.type
_entity.pdbx_description
1 polymer ?
#
loop_
_entity_poly.entity_id
_entity_poly.type
_entity_poly.pdbx_seq_one_letter_code
_entity_poly.pdbx_strand_id
1 'polypeptide(L)'
;MLGTGNALVTRCYNTCFAIQDDDEYFLVDAGGGNGIMRQLQDADISMAQIHHIFLTHEHTDHLLGMIWMIRMIATKMRREQYEGNLRIYCHSALVETVRTIANLTLPKKFTRLLDHRIQFVPLHDGDTKHILDYDVTFFDILSTKAKQYGFTMRLKNGQKLTCAGDEPLNENCFGYAEGSDWLMHEAFCLYSQRDQYDPYEKHTVPSVRPVNWRLISMYQILFCTIPRTTTSNAEKPSIQQKADCIIKEISMCQTTWNV
;
A
#
# COMPACT_ATOMS: atom_id res chain seq x y z
N MET A 1 1.13 -1.19 8.70
CA MET A 1 0.29 -1.93 7.73
C MET A 1 -1.13 -1.97 8.26
N LEU A 2 -2.13 -1.75 7.42
CA LEU A 2 -3.55 -1.81 7.78
C LEU A 2 -4.20 -3.10 7.25
N GLY A 3 -3.67 -3.64 6.17
CA GLY A 3 -4.06 -4.92 5.60
C GLY A 3 -2.94 -5.53 4.78
N THR A 4 -2.96 -6.86 4.63
CA THR A 4 -1.91 -7.64 3.94
C THR A 4 -2.50 -8.75 3.07
N GLY A 5 -3.82 -8.75 2.89
CA GLY A 5 -4.52 -9.80 2.18
C GLY A 5 -4.67 -9.53 0.69
N ASN A 6 -4.63 -10.59 -0.13
CA ASN A 6 -5.00 -10.54 -1.53
C ASN A 6 -6.54 -10.48 -1.72
N ALA A 7 -7.03 -10.46 -2.96
CA ALA A 7 -8.45 -10.34 -3.28
C ALA A 7 -9.36 -11.42 -2.64
N LEU A 8 -8.86 -12.62 -2.39
CA LEU A 8 -9.65 -13.77 -1.95
C LEU A 8 -9.60 -14.04 -0.44
N VAL A 9 -8.81 -13.28 0.33
CA VAL A 9 -8.68 -13.51 1.77
C VAL A 9 -9.94 -13.11 2.52
N THR A 10 -10.25 -13.88 3.57
CA THR A 10 -11.42 -13.66 4.43
C THR A 10 -11.04 -13.43 5.89
N ARG A 11 -9.79 -13.65 6.28
CA ARG A 11 -9.32 -13.57 7.68
C ARG A 11 -8.54 -12.32 8.00
N CYS A 12 -7.99 -11.65 7.01
CA CYS A 12 -7.30 -10.37 7.14
C CYS A 12 -7.89 -9.35 6.15
N TYR A 13 -7.56 -8.10 6.33
CA TYR A 13 -8.00 -7.06 5.40
C TYR A 13 -7.07 -7.01 4.18
N ASN A 14 -7.60 -6.55 3.05
CA ASN A 14 -6.85 -6.43 1.80
C ASN A 14 -5.71 -5.42 1.93
N THR A 15 -4.71 -5.55 1.07
CA THR A 15 -3.48 -4.79 1.13
C THR A 15 -3.72 -3.28 1.11
N CYS A 16 -3.32 -2.64 2.18
CA CYS A 16 -3.26 -1.19 2.31
C CYS A 16 -2.38 -0.81 3.51
N PHE A 17 -1.79 0.38 3.48
CA PHE A 17 -0.96 0.86 4.57
C PHE A 17 -0.97 2.39 4.65
N ALA A 18 -0.50 2.92 5.77
CA ALA A 18 -0.31 4.34 5.95
C ALA A 18 1.14 4.66 6.34
N ILE A 19 1.65 5.75 5.81
CA ILE A 19 2.92 6.36 6.22
C ILE A 19 2.55 7.51 7.14
N GLN A 20 3.05 7.46 8.36
CA GLN A 20 2.85 8.52 9.36
C GLN A 20 3.98 9.53 9.28
N ASP A 21 3.61 10.80 9.35
CA ASP A 21 4.50 11.90 9.57
C ASP A 21 3.87 12.86 10.58
N ASP A 22 4.45 12.96 11.76
CA ASP A 22 3.86 13.62 12.92
C ASP A 22 2.41 13.16 13.17
N ASP A 23 1.43 14.06 13.07
CA ASP A 23 0.01 13.79 13.29
C ASP A 23 -0.78 13.55 12.00
N GLU A 24 -0.12 13.47 10.83
CA GLU A 24 -0.76 13.27 9.54
C GLU A 24 -0.36 11.93 8.91
N TYR A 25 -1.21 11.44 8.01
CA TYR A 25 -1.01 10.16 7.36
C TYR A 25 -1.17 10.25 5.84
N PHE A 26 -0.23 9.65 5.13
CA PHE A 26 -0.34 9.33 3.71
C PHE A 26 -0.79 7.88 3.57
N LEU A 27 -2.04 7.68 3.14
CA LEU A 27 -2.64 6.36 2.95
C LEU A 27 -2.31 5.84 1.55
N VAL A 28 -1.92 4.57 1.45
CA VAL A 28 -1.68 3.86 0.19
C VAL A 28 -2.68 2.72 0.09
N ASP A 29 -3.54 2.80 -0.92
CA ASP A 29 -4.73 1.99 -1.12
C ASP A 29 -5.73 2.04 0.05
N ALA A 30 -6.90 1.46 -0.16
CA ALA A 30 -7.94 1.45 0.87
C ALA A 30 -8.60 0.06 1.04
N GLY A 31 -8.05 -0.96 0.38
CA GLY A 31 -8.57 -2.31 0.45
C GLY A 31 -9.91 -2.49 -0.26
N GLY A 32 -10.56 -3.62 -0.03
CA GLY A 32 -11.74 -4.08 -0.78
C GLY A 32 -13.10 -3.60 -0.28
N GLY A 33 -13.17 -2.75 0.73
CA GLY A 33 -14.48 -2.30 1.22
C GLY A 33 -14.48 -1.49 2.51
N ASN A 34 -15.59 -1.55 3.24
CA ASN A 34 -15.78 -0.75 4.46
C ASN A 34 -14.89 -1.20 5.63
N GLY A 35 -14.23 -2.33 5.53
CA GLY A 35 -13.29 -2.82 6.53
C GLY A 35 -12.15 -1.85 6.82
N ILE A 36 -11.80 -0.98 5.86
CA ILE A 36 -10.79 0.08 6.06
C ILE A 36 -11.13 0.95 7.29
N MET A 37 -12.40 1.21 7.56
CA MET A 37 -12.80 2.02 8.72
C MET A 37 -12.41 1.36 10.03
N ARG A 38 -12.55 0.03 10.10
CA ARG A 38 -12.13 -0.74 11.27
C ARG A 38 -10.60 -0.78 11.38
N GLN A 39 -9.90 -0.99 10.25
CA GLN A 39 -8.44 -1.01 10.25
C GLN A 39 -7.84 0.31 10.75
N LEU A 40 -8.42 1.45 10.34
CA LEU A 40 -8.02 2.77 10.83
C LEU A 40 -8.33 2.94 12.31
N GLN A 41 -9.49 2.48 12.77
CA GLN A 41 -9.87 2.53 14.18
C GLN A 41 -8.95 1.65 15.04
N ASP A 42 -8.66 0.41 14.62
CA ASP A 42 -7.80 -0.53 15.34
C ASP A 42 -6.33 -0.04 15.36
N ALA A 43 -5.93 0.80 14.40
CA ALA A 43 -4.63 1.47 14.35
C ALA A 43 -4.59 2.85 15.04
N ASP A 44 -5.71 3.28 15.65
CA ASP A 44 -5.87 4.60 16.28
C ASP A 44 -5.62 5.79 15.32
N ILE A 45 -5.96 5.60 14.04
CA ILE A 45 -5.82 6.62 12.99
C ILE A 45 -7.15 7.31 12.74
N SER A 46 -7.21 8.62 13.01
CA SER A 46 -8.38 9.42 12.66
C SER A 46 -8.41 9.73 11.16
N MET A 47 -9.57 9.58 10.53
CA MET A 47 -9.75 9.99 9.13
C MET A 47 -9.52 11.48 8.90
N ALA A 48 -9.61 12.31 9.95
CA ALA A 48 -9.32 13.74 9.87
C ALA A 48 -7.83 14.03 9.70
N GLN A 49 -6.97 13.05 9.95
CA GLN A 49 -5.52 13.13 9.78
C GLN A 49 -5.04 12.59 8.43
N ILE A 50 -5.96 12.15 7.56
CA ILE A 50 -5.63 11.59 6.24
C ILE A 50 -6.03 12.62 5.17
N HIS A 51 -5.06 13.38 4.67
CA HIS A 51 -5.26 14.39 3.63
C HIS A 51 -4.72 13.94 2.26
N HIS A 52 -3.96 12.86 2.23
CA HIS A 52 -3.31 12.32 1.05
C HIS A 52 -3.58 10.82 0.94
N ILE A 53 -4.15 10.39 -0.19
CA ILE A 53 -4.36 8.98 -0.50
C ILE A 53 -3.79 8.70 -1.88
N PHE A 54 -2.95 7.70 -1.98
CA PHE A 54 -2.50 7.15 -3.26
C PHE A 54 -3.24 5.86 -3.54
N LEU A 55 -3.85 5.76 -4.71
CA LEU A 55 -4.50 4.56 -5.20
C LEU A 55 -3.67 3.98 -6.34
N THR A 56 -3.17 2.77 -6.16
CA THR A 56 -2.21 2.14 -7.07
C THR A 56 -2.85 1.71 -8.38
N HIS A 57 -4.01 1.05 -8.32
CA HIS A 57 -4.73 0.52 -9.49
C HIS A 57 -6.22 0.21 -9.19
N GLU A 58 -6.95 -0.28 -10.21
CA GLU A 58 -8.41 -0.46 -10.18
C GLU A 58 -8.91 -1.79 -9.63
N HIS A 59 -8.08 -2.73 -9.20
CA HIS A 59 -8.59 -3.99 -8.65
C HIS A 59 -9.46 -3.76 -7.41
N THR A 60 -10.46 -4.61 -7.24
CA THR A 60 -11.51 -4.42 -6.23
C THR A 60 -10.99 -4.41 -4.82
N ASP A 61 -9.95 -5.17 -4.56
CA ASP A 61 -9.28 -5.29 -3.25
C ASP A 61 -8.35 -4.12 -2.91
N HIS A 62 -8.18 -3.16 -3.81
CA HIS A 62 -7.47 -1.90 -3.59
C HIS A 62 -8.42 -0.69 -3.66
N LEU A 63 -9.36 -0.70 -4.61
CA LEU A 63 -10.18 0.46 -4.97
C LEU A 63 -11.46 0.59 -4.12
N LEU A 64 -12.17 -0.52 -3.81
CA LEU A 64 -13.52 -0.36 -3.25
C LEU A 64 -13.54 0.30 -1.88
N GLY A 65 -12.50 0.12 -1.07
CA GLY A 65 -12.34 0.86 0.18
C GLY A 65 -12.24 2.37 -0.02
N MET A 66 -11.72 2.83 -1.18
CA MET A 66 -11.63 4.25 -1.53
C MET A 66 -13.01 4.92 -1.61
N ILE A 67 -14.02 4.22 -2.11
CA ILE A 67 -15.40 4.74 -2.16
C ILE A 67 -15.93 4.97 -0.74
N TRP A 68 -15.58 4.10 0.20
CA TRP A 68 -15.91 4.28 1.61
C TRP A 68 -15.13 5.44 2.25
N MET A 69 -13.86 5.60 1.92
CA MET A 69 -13.06 6.76 2.37
C MET A 69 -13.67 8.08 1.88
N ILE A 70 -14.00 8.18 0.59
CA ILE A 70 -14.70 9.34 0.02
C ILE A 70 -16.00 9.63 0.77
N ARG A 71 -16.84 8.60 1.00
CA ARG A 71 -18.11 8.73 1.72
C ARG A 71 -17.92 9.27 3.13
N MET A 72 -16.97 8.71 3.87
CA MET A 72 -16.77 9.05 5.28
C MET A 72 -16.13 10.42 5.45
N ILE A 73 -15.11 10.73 4.64
CA ILE A 73 -14.44 12.05 4.65
C ILE A 73 -15.44 13.13 4.20
N ALA A 74 -16.22 12.89 3.16
CA ALA A 74 -17.29 13.81 2.74
C ALA A 74 -18.33 14.03 3.86
N THR A 75 -18.64 13.01 4.64
CA THR A 75 -19.52 13.14 5.81
C THR A 75 -18.90 14.03 6.88
N LYS A 76 -17.61 13.84 7.19
CA LYS A 76 -16.87 14.67 8.16
C LYS A 76 -16.74 16.12 7.68
N MET A 77 -16.41 16.35 6.40
CA MET A 77 -16.35 17.69 5.79
C MET A 77 -17.67 18.45 5.95
N ARG A 78 -18.80 17.77 5.73
CA ARG A 78 -20.14 18.38 5.90
C ARG A 78 -20.54 18.64 7.35
N ARG A 79 -19.90 17.98 8.30
CA ARG A 79 -20.09 18.17 9.73
C ARG A 79 -19.04 19.12 10.36
N GLU A 80 -18.21 19.74 9.51
CA GLU A 80 -17.09 20.61 9.95
C GLU A 80 -16.09 19.87 10.86
N GLN A 81 -15.94 18.56 10.67
CA GLN A 81 -15.04 17.67 11.40
C GLN A 81 -13.83 17.23 10.56
N TYR A 82 -13.60 17.89 9.44
CA TYR A 82 -12.46 17.66 8.56
C TYR A 82 -12.04 18.98 7.92
N GLU A 83 -10.88 19.45 8.28
CA GLU A 83 -10.29 20.67 7.75
C GLU A 83 -9.56 20.41 6.44
N GLY A 84 -9.36 21.44 5.62
CA GLY A 84 -8.62 21.35 4.36
C GLY A 84 -9.26 20.43 3.32
N ASN A 85 -8.45 19.90 2.42
CA ASN A 85 -8.85 19.11 1.28
C ASN A 85 -8.27 17.69 1.35
N LEU A 86 -9.00 16.72 0.80
CA LEU A 86 -8.47 15.41 0.50
C LEU A 86 -7.89 15.41 -0.92
N ARG A 87 -6.66 14.93 -1.09
CA ARG A 87 -6.02 14.71 -2.40
C ARG A 87 -5.88 13.21 -2.65
N ILE A 88 -6.40 12.77 -3.79
CA ILE A 88 -6.35 11.38 -4.25
C ILE A 88 -5.44 11.33 -5.46
N TYR A 89 -4.30 10.68 -5.31
CA TYR A 89 -3.27 10.52 -6.34
C TYR A 89 -3.48 9.18 -7.03
N CYS A 90 -3.60 9.17 -8.35
CA CYS A 90 -3.66 7.95 -9.16
C CYS A 90 -3.47 8.29 -10.65
N HIS A 91 -3.25 7.32 -11.51
CA HIS A 91 -3.19 7.58 -12.96
C HIS A 91 -4.54 8.05 -13.54
N SER A 92 -4.51 8.78 -14.65
CA SER A 92 -5.67 9.50 -15.19
C SER A 92 -6.89 8.60 -15.47
N ALA A 93 -6.69 7.39 -16.01
CA ALA A 93 -7.79 6.46 -16.26
C ALA A 93 -8.48 6.02 -14.97
N LEU A 94 -7.71 5.81 -13.89
CA LEU A 94 -8.24 5.42 -12.59
C LEU A 94 -9.06 6.55 -11.94
N VAL A 95 -8.72 7.81 -12.19
CA VAL A 95 -9.55 8.96 -11.76
C VAL A 95 -10.97 8.81 -12.26
N GLU A 96 -11.15 8.50 -13.55
CA GLU A 96 -12.48 8.35 -14.14
C GLU A 96 -13.23 7.14 -13.61
N THR A 97 -12.53 6.05 -13.33
CA THR A 97 -13.09 4.84 -12.70
C THR A 97 -13.63 5.16 -11.30
N VAL A 98 -12.82 5.77 -10.43
CA VAL A 98 -13.24 6.15 -9.07
C VAL A 98 -14.39 7.15 -9.10
N ARG A 99 -14.30 8.16 -9.97
CA ARG A 99 -15.34 9.18 -10.15
C ARG A 99 -16.67 8.54 -10.57
N THR A 100 -16.64 7.62 -11.52
CA THR A 100 -17.81 6.92 -12.02
C THR A 100 -18.47 6.11 -10.91
N ILE A 101 -17.72 5.28 -10.21
CA ILE A 101 -18.23 4.47 -9.11
C ILE A 101 -18.80 5.36 -8.00
N ALA A 102 -18.08 6.42 -7.61
CA ALA A 102 -18.55 7.35 -6.59
C ALA A 102 -19.89 8.02 -7.00
N ASN A 103 -20.02 8.47 -8.25
CA ASN A 103 -21.25 9.10 -8.74
C ASN A 103 -22.43 8.14 -8.84
N LEU A 104 -22.18 6.86 -9.13
CA LEU A 104 -23.23 5.82 -9.20
C LEU A 104 -23.68 5.35 -7.81
N THR A 105 -22.81 5.38 -6.82
CA THR A 105 -23.05 4.72 -5.53
C THR A 105 -23.23 5.69 -4.36
N LEU A 106 -22.73 6.92 -4.46
CA LEU A 106 -22.81 7.88 -3.38
C LEU A 106 -23.90 8.92 -3.59
N PRO A 107 -24.56 9.38 -2.51
CA PRO A 107 -25.52 10.47 -2.59
C PRO A 107 -24.90 11.76 -3.15
N LYS A 108 -25.67 12.52 -3.94
CA LYS A 108 -25.23 13.80 -4.55
C LYS A 108 -24.62 14.79 -3.55
N LYS A 109 -25.09 14.79 -2.30
CA LYS A 109 -24.52 15.63 -1.24
C LYS A 109 -23.05 15.36 -0.93
N PHE A 110 -22.53 14.17 -1.28
CA PHE A 110 -21.11 13.81 -1.14
C PHE A 110 -20.36 14.02 -2.46
N THR A 111 -20.95 13.60 -3.59
CA THR A 111 -20.28 13.73 -4.88
C THR A 111 -20.11 15.18 -5.34
N ARG A 112 -20.88 16.12 -4.79
CA ARG A 112 -20.66 17.58 -5.00
C ARG A 112 -19.33 18.09 -4.42
N LEU A 113 -18.68 17.33 -3.53
CA LEU A 113 -17.38 17.69 -2.99
C LEU A 113 -16.21 17.22 -3.87
N LEU A 114 -16.48 16.33 -4.85
CA LEU A 114 -15.50 15.92 -5.85
C LEU A 114 -15.08 17.14 -6.69
N ASP A 115 -13.80 17.20 -7.01
CA ASP A 115 -13.12 18.30 -7.71
C ASP A 115 -13.10 19.65 -6.98
N HIS A 116 -13.68 19.70 -5.78
CA HIS A 116 -13.62 20.86 -4.89
C HIS A 116 -12.76 20.55 -3.66
N ARG A 117 -13.37 19.96 -2.64
CA ARG A 117 -12.67 19.58 -1.41
C ARG A 117 -12.08 18.17 -1.45
N ILE A 118 -12.56 17.30 -2.33
CA ILE A 118 -11.99 15.99 -2.65
C ILE A 118 -11.43 16.09 -4.07
N GLN A 119 -10.12 16.23 -4.16
CA GLN A 119 -9.39 16.56 -5.37
C GLN A 119 -8.70 15.32 -5.92
N PHE A 120 -8.92 15.03 -7.19
CA PHE A 120 -8.13 14.03 -7.90
C PHE A 120 -6.87 14.68 -8.47
N VAL A 121 -5.72 14.06 -8.25
CA VAL A 121 -4.43 14.49 -8.76
C VAL A 121 -3.93 13.42 -9.73
N PRO A 122 -4.19 13.59 -11.04
CA PRO A 122 -3.70 12.65 -12.04
C PRO A 122 -2.18 12.59 -12.05
N LEU A 123 -1.65 11.37 -12.12
CA LEU A 123 -0.21 11.09 -12.14
C LEU A 123 0.24 10.61 -13.51
N HIS A 124 1.46 10.98 -13.88
CA HIS A 124 2.21 10.47 -15.01
C HIS A 124 3.49 9.79 -14.50
N ASP A 125 4.07 8.94 -15.34
CA ASP A 125 5.34 8.29 -15.02
C ASP A 125 6.44 9.31 -14.74
N GLY A 126 7.15 9.15 -13.64
CA GLY A 126 8.19 10.05 -13.16
C GLY A 126 7.70 11.31 -12.43
N ASP A 127 6.39 11.51 -12.28
CA ASP A 127 5.84 12.65 -11.54
C ASP A 127 6.30 12.64 -10.08
N THR A 128 6.78 13.78 -9.59
CA THR A 128 7.09 13.99 -8.18
C THR A 128 6.08 14.95 -7.56
N LYS A 129 5.54 14.59 -6.40
CA LYS A 129 4.62 15.42 -5.62
C LYS A 129 5.16 15.55 -4.19
N HIS A 130 4.99 16.74 -3.62
CA HIS A 130 5.25 16.96 -2.20
C HIS A 130 4.04 16.50 -1.38
N ILE A 131 4.24 15.47 -0.55
CA ILE A 131 3.20 14.82 0.26
C ILE A 131 3.71 14.70 1.69
N LEU A 132 3.01 15.30 2.63
CA LEU A 132 3.54 15.53 3.98
C LEU A 132 4.89 16.27 3.86
N ASP A 133 5.92 15.84 4.54
CA ASP A 133 7.28 16.40 4.42
C ASP A 133 8.18 15.64 3.42
N TYR A 134 7.60 14.92 2.46
CA TYR A 134 8.33 14.06 1.54
C TYR A 134 8.12 14.42 0.09
N ASP A 135 9.17 14.34 -0.71
CA ASP A 135 9.08 14.31 -2.15
C ASP A 135 8.87 12.85 -2.62
N VAL A 136 7.67 12.57 -3.09
CA VAL A 136 7.22 11.25 -3.53
C VAL A 136 7.22 11.20 -5.05
N THR A 137 8.06 10.36 -5.64
CA THR A 137 8.14 10.16 -7.09
C THR A 137 7.34 8.92 -7.46
N PHE A 138 6.35 9.09 -8.32
CA PHE A 138 5.47 8.03 -8.81
C PHE A 138 5.95 7.50 -10.14
N PHE A 139 5.80 6.21 -10.38
CA PHE A 139 6.21 5.57 -11.62
C PHE A 139 5.24 4.48 -12.07
N ASP A 140 5.10 4.33 -13.39
CA ASP A 140 4.31 3.26 -14.00
C ASP A 140 5.10 1.95 -13.89
N ILE A 141 4.53 0.94 -13.23
CA ILE A 141 5.19 -0.37 -13.11
C ILE A 141 5.02 -1.25 -14.36
N LEU A 142 4.34 -0.74 -15.40
CA LEU A 142 4.09 -1.43 -16.66
C LEU A 142 3.49 -2.82 -16.45
N SER A 143 2.53 -2.92 -15.54
CA SER A 143 1.80 -4.15 -15.25
C SER A 143 1.10 -4.70 -16.49
N THR A 144 1.11 -6.01 -16.63
CA THR A 144 0.42 -6.71 -17.73
C THR A 144 -1.05 -7.00 -17.44
N LYS A 145 -1.50 -6.82 -16.19
CA LYS A 145 -2.88 -7.11 -15.74
C LYS A 145 -3.76 -5.86 -15.78
N ALA A 146 -3.34 -4.83 -15.07
CA ALA A 146 -4.03 -3.55 -14.97
C ALA A 146 -3.00 -2.45 -14.88
N LYS A 147 -3.28 -1.26 -15.43
CA LYS A 147 -2.37 -0.13 -15.30
C LYS A 147 -2.17 0.20 -13.83
N GLN A 148 -0.93 0.20 -13.37
CA GLN A 148 -0.59 0.28 -11.98
C GLN A 148 0.64 1.16 -11.76
N TYR A 149 0.60 1.98 -10.70
CA TYR A 149 1.72 2.84 -10.32
C TYR A 149 2.31 2.41 -8.99
N GLY A 150 3.64 2.52 -8.92
CA GLY A 150 4.42 2.49 -7.69
C GLY A 150 4.89 3.87 -7.29
N PHE A 151 5.65 3.95 -6.21
CA PHE A 151 6.32 5.18 -5.80
C PHE A 151 7.65 4.91 -5.10
N THR A 152 8.50 5.94 -5.09
CA THR A 152 9.72 5.97 -4.29
C THR A 152 9.82 7.30 -3.54
N MET A 153 10.38 7.29 -2.33
CA MET A 153 10.58 8.47 -1.51
C MET A 153 11.79 8.32 -0.58
N ARG A 154 12.32 9.43 -0.10
CA ARG A 154 13.31 9.43 0.98
C ARG A 154 12.65 9.83 2.29
N LEU A 155 12.88 9.02 3.31
CA LEU A 155 12.40 9.26 4.67
C LEU A 155 13.28 10.31 5.37
N LYS A 156 12.77 10.95 6.44
CA LYS A 156 13.51 11.97 7.23
C LYS A 156 14.87 11.49 7.74
N ASN A 157 15.04 10.19 7.95
CA ASN A 157 16.31 9.57 8.37
C ASN A 157 17.28 9.29 7.19
N GLY A 158 16.93 9.76 5.97
CA GLY A 158 17.72 9.58 4.75
C GLY A 158 17.53 8.23 4.06
N GLN A 159 16.79 7.28 4.65
CA GLN A 159 16.52 5.99 4.03
C GLN A 159 15.56 6.13 2.84
N LYS A 160 15.77 5.32 1.82
CA LYS A 160 14.91 5.27 0.64
C LYS A 160 13.87 4.14 0.79
N LEU A 161 12.61 4.50 0.63
CA LEU A 161 11.48 3.57 0.54
C LEU A 161 10.99 3.53 -0.89
N THR A 162 10.82 2.32 -1.45
CA THR A 162 10.16 2.10 -2.75
C THR A 162 9.04 1.09 -2.59
N CYS A 163 7.87 1.43 -3.13
CA CYS A 163 6.70 0.54 -3.22
C CYS A 163 6.45 0.24 -4.70
N ALA A 164 6.61 -1.01 -5.09
CA ALA A 164 6.45 -1.49 -6.46
C ALA A 164 5.05 -2.08 -6.74
N GLY A 165 4.08 -1.86 -5.84
CA GLY A 165 2.70 -2.30 -6.03
C GLY A 165 2.51 -3.80 -5.97
N ASP A 166 1.53 -4.28 -6.75
CA ASP A 166 0.96 -5.62 -6.73
C ASP A 166 1.51 -6.50 -7.88
N GLU A 167 2.74 -6.27 -8.25
CA GLU A 167 3.45 -6.97 -9.32
C GLU A 167 4.90 -7.23 -8.93
N PRO A 168 5.55 -8.23 -9.55
CA PRO A 168 6.99 -8.38 -9.50
C PRO A 168 7.70 -7.12 -9.95
N LEU A 169 8.74 -6.73 -9.24
CA LEU A 169 9.62 -5.67 -9.70
C LEU A 169 10.26 -6.07 -11.03
N ASN A 170 9.92 -5.38 -12.10
CA ASN A 170 10.45 -5.62 -13.45
C ASN A 170 11.62 -4.69 -13.78
N GLU A 171 12.31 -4.97 -14.89
CA GLU A 171 13.52 -4.24 -15.29
C GLU A 171 13.29 -2.73 -15.47
N ASN A 172 12.10 -2.33 -15.94
CA ASN A 172 11.77 -0.91 -16.13
C ASN A 172 11.72 -0.13 -14.80
N CYS A 173 11.43 -0.83 -13.70
CA CYS A 173 11.31 -0.25 -12.36
C CYS A 173 12.62 -0.31 -11.57
N PHE A 174 13.66 -0.99 -12.05
CA PHE A 174 14.91 -1.14 -11.31
C PHE A 174 15.56 0.19 -10.97
N GLY A 175 15.54 1.18 -11.87
CA GLY A 175 16.09 2.50 -11.60
C GLY A 175 15.40 3.22 -10.43
N TYR A 176 14.10 3.02 -10.26
CA TYR A 176 13.36 3.58 -9.11
C TYR A 176 13.64 2.81 -7.82
N ALA A 177 13.86 1.49 -7.91
CA ALA A 177 14.12 0.64 -6.75
C ALA A 177 15.59 0.61 -6.32
N GLU A 178 16.52 0.96 -7.21
CA GLU A 178 17.94 0.91 -6.92
C GLU A 178 18.31 1.79 -5.71
N GLY A 179 19.13 1.25 -4.82
CA GLY A 179 19.57 1.93 -3.60
C GLY A 179 18.45 2.09 -2.54
N SER A 180 17.32 1.40 -2.67
CA SER A 180 16.29 1.40 -1.64
C SER A 180 16.76 0.68 -0.39
N ASP A 181 16.53 1.30 0.79
CA ASP A 181 16.70 0.64 2.09
C ASP A 181 15.49 -0.23 2.43
N TRP A 182 14.32 0.16 1.92
CA TRP A 182 13.05 -0.53 2.09
C TRP A 182 12.40 -0.73 0.72
N LEU A 183 12.11 -1.99 0.38
CA LEU A 183 11.38 -2.34 -0.84
C LEU A 183 10.09 -3.07 -0.46
N MET A 184 8.96 -2.52 -0.89
CA MET A 184 7.63 -3.12 -0.75
C MET A 184 7.17 -3.60 -2.13
N HIS A 185 6.87 -4.86 -2.27
CA HIS A 185 6.28 -5.43 -3.49
C HIS A 185 5.50 -6.70 -3.17
N GLU A 186 4.74 -7.19 -4.15
CA GLU A 186 4.03 -8.45 -4.03
C GLU A 186 4.99 -9.61 -3.74
N ALA A 187 4.57 -10.53 -2.87
CA ALA A 187 5.18 -11.85 -2.75
C ALA A 187 4.10 -12.90 -2.55
N PHE A 188 3.96 -13.76 -3.54
CA PHE A 188 2.90 -14.78 -3.58
C PHE A 188 3.18 -16.00 -2.68
N CYS A 189 4.43 -16.41 -2.55
CA CYS A 189 4.84 -17.56 -1.74
C CYS A 189 6.28 -17.40 -1.21
N LEU A 190 6.67 -18.25 -0.29
CA LEU A 190 8.07 -18.34 0.13
C LEU A 190 8.93 -18.87 -1.03
N TYR A 191 10.17 -18.39 -1.14
CA TYR A 191 11.10 -18.89 -2.16
C TYR A 191 11.30 -20.41 -2.11
N SER A 192 11.25 -21.00 -0.91
CA SER A 192 11.30 -22.44 -0.69
C SER A 192 10.08 -23.20 -1.25
N GLN A 193 8.98 -22.52 -1.52
CA GLN A 193 7.72 -23.08 -2.00
C GLN A 193 7.48 -22.81 -3.50
N ARG A 194 8.43 -22.17 -4.20
CA ARG A 194 8.28 -21.78 -5.59
C ARG A 194 7.91 -22.93 -6.52
N ASP A 195 8.49 -24.12 -6.28
CA ASP A 195 8.26 -25.32 -7.12
C ASP A 195 6.86 -25.93 -6.89
N GLN A 196 6.18 -25.55 -5.80
CA GLN A 196 4.81 -26.00 -5.49
C GLN A 196 3.75 -25.09 -6.09
N TYR A 197 4.04 -23.77 -6.23
CA TYR A 197 3.05 -22.78 -6.60
C TYR A 197 3.26 -22.15 -7.97
N ASP A 198 4.36 -22.48 -8.66
CA ASP A 198 4.74 -21.94 -9.98
C ASP A 198 4.52 -20.42 -10.11
N PRO A 199 5.06 -19.61 -9.19
CA PRO A 199 4.75 -18.19 -9.09
C PRO A 199 5.12 -17.40 -10.34
N TYR A 200 6.15 -17.81 -11.06
CA TYR A 200 6.61 -17.13 -12.28
C TYR A 200 5.63 -17.26 -13.44
N GLU A 201 4.91 -18.39 -13.56
CA GLU A 201 3.86 -18.56 -14.57
C GLU A 201 2.61 -17.72 -14.25
N LYS A 202 2.42 -17.37 -12.99
CA LYS A 202 1.29 -16.55 -12.50
C LYS A 202 1.63 -15.05 -12.44
N HIS A 203 2.75 -14.62 -13.03
CA HIS A 203 3.24 -13.24 -12.94
C HIS A 203 3.37 -12.73 -11.50
N THR A 204 3.80 -13.59 -10.59
CA THR A 204 4.01 -13.29 -9.18
C THR A 204 5.43 -13.69 -8.77
N VAL A 205 5.96 -13.16 -7.67
CA VAL A 205 7.31 -13.52 -7.20
C VAL A 205 7.26 -14.35 -5.94
N PRO A 206 8.14 -15.37 -5.82
CA PRO A 206 8.50 -15.89 -4.53
C PRO A 206 9.36 -14.85 -3.80
N SER A 207 9.21 -14.76 -2.48
CA SER A 207 10.06 -13.92 -1.65
C SER A 207 11.54 -14.20 -1.91
N VAL A 208 12.19 -13.25 -2.40
CA VAL A 208 13.43 -13.07 -3.16
C VAL A 208 14.69 -13.83 -2.79
N ARG A 209 15.60 -13.98 -3.77
CA ARG A 209 17.06 -14.12 -3.57
C ARG A 209 17.59 -12.95 -2.73
N PRO A 210 18.58 -13.20 -1.84
CA PRO A 210 19.15 -12.16 -0.99
C PRO A 210 19.96 -11.17 -1.85
N VAL A 211 19.32 -10.10 -2.25
CA VAL A 211 19.98 -8.84 -2.58
C VAL A 211 19.92 -8.01 -1.31
N ASN A 212 20.90 -7.15 -1.02
CA ASN A 212 21.07 -6.37 0.21
C ASN A 212 19.92 -5.38 0.54
N TRP A 213 18.67 -5.75 0.30
CA TRP A 213 17.49 -4.91 0.50
C TRP A 213 16.64 -5.43 1.67
N ARG A 214 16.07 -4.52 2.42
CA ARG A 214 15.02 -4.84 3.41
C ARG A 214 13.70 -4.96 2.67
N LEU A 215 13.28 -6.19 2.41
CA LEU A 215 12.06 -6.47 1.69
C LEU A 215 10.87 -6.46 2.64
N ILE A 216 9.83 -5.68 2.32
CA ILE A 216 8.52 -5.75 2.93
C ILE A 216 7.58 -6.37 1.90
N SER A 217 7.16 -7.61 2.11
CA SER A 217 6.16 -8.25 1.27
C SER A 217 4.77 -7.68 1.55
N MET A 218 4.02 -7.32 0.52
CA MET A 218 2.66 -6.79 0.64
C MET A 218 1.62 -7.91 0.82
N TYR A 219 1.90 -9.11 0.34
CA TYR A 219 1.06 -10.30 0.50
C TYR A 219 1.78 -11.31 1.38
N GLN A 220 1.33 -11.54 2.58
CA GLN A 220 2.00 -12.38 3.58
C GLN A 220 3.37 -11.84 4.00
N ILE A 221 3.37 -11.17 5.12
CA ILE A 221 4.51 -10.48 5.73
C ILE A 221 5.72 -11.40 5.83
N LEU A 222 6.74 -11.12 5.02
CA LEU A 222 8.09 -11.62 5.29
C LEU A 222 9.00 -10.41 5.51
N PHE A 223 9.20 -10.05 6.76
CA PHE A 223 10.26 -9.11 7.13
C PHE A 223 11.60 -9.81 7.02
N CYS A 224 12.33 -9.60 5.95
CA CYS A 224 13.73 -9.98 5.88
C CYS A 224 14.59 -8.74 6.16
N THR A 225 14.92 -8.50 7.41
CA THR A 225 15.95 -7.52 7.79
C THR A 225 17.31 -8.16 7.72
N ILE A 226 18.11 -7.83 6.70
CA ILE A 226 19.54 -8.14 6.72
C ILE A 226 20.25 -6.95 7.36
N PRO A 227 20.92 -7.11 8.50
CA PRO A 227 21.66 -6.02 9.13
C PRO A 227 22.89 -5.68 8.28
N ARG A 228 23.09 -4.41 7.95
CA ARG A 228 24.44 -3.91 7.70
C ARG A 228 25.23 -4.12 8.96
N THR A 229 26.30 -4.87 8.89
CA THR A 229 27.28 -4.99 9.97
C THR A 229 27.93 -3.63 10.22
N THR A 230 27.43 -2.92 11.22
CA THR A 230 28.16 -1.89 11.93
C THR A 230 28.06 -2.20 13.41
N THR A 231 29.21 -2.47 13.97
CA THR A 231 29.46 -2.74 15.38
C THR A 231 28.90 -1.63 16.28
N SER A 232 27.93 -1.98 17.14
CA SER A 232 27.81 -1.41 18.48
C SER A 232 26.84 -2.25 19.32
N ASN A 233 27.28 -2.64 20.51
CA ASN A 233 26.59 -3.46 21.48
C ASN A 233 25.31 -2.80 22.02
N ALA A 234 24.17 -3.39 21.72
CA ALA A 234 22.97 -3.33 22.54
C ALA A 234 22.14 -4.59 22.22
N GLU A 235 21.77 -5.34 23.22
CA GLU A 235 20.98 -6.55 23.11
C GLU A 235 19.61 -6.23 22.50
N LYS A 236 19.45 -6.59 21.22
CA LYS A 236 18.15 -6.58 20.52
C LYS A 236 17.62 -8.01 20.47
N PRO A 237 16.29 -8.22 20.54
CA PRO A 237 15.71 -9.55 20.44
C PRO A 237 16.22 -10.25 19.17
N SER A 238 16.57 -11.52 19.29
CA SER A 238 17.21 -12.29 18.22
C SER A 238 16.33 -12.33 16.98
N ILE A 239 16.94 -12.38 15.81
CA ILE A 239 16.28 -12.52 14.50
C ILE A 239 15.33 -13.72 14.51
N GLN A 240 15.68 -14.78 15.25
CA GLN A 240 14.88 -15.99 15.40
C GLN A 240 13.57 -15.72 16.17
N GLN A 241 13.56 -14.93 17.24
CA GLN A 241 12.35 -14.61 18.01
C GLN A 241 11.37 -13.72 17.20
N LYS A 242 11.89 -12.85 16.34
CA LYS A 242 11.07 -12.05 15.41
C LYS A 242 10.53 -12.90 14.26
N ALA A 243 11.34 -13.81 13.72
CA ALA A 243 10.94 -14.76 12.70
C ALA A 243 9.85 -15.72 13.20
N ASP A 244 9.96 -16.21 14.43
CA ASP A 244 8.99 -17.13 15.04
C ASP A 244 7.62 -16.47 15.29
N CYS A 245 7.59 -15.17 15.61
CA CYS A 245 6.34 -14.41 15.72
C CYS A 245 5.64 -14.28 14.36
N ILE A 246 6.41 -14.01 13.31
CA ILE A 246 5.95 -13.86 11.92
C ILE A 246 5.49 -15.21 11.35
N ILE A 247 6.22 -16.30 11.62
CA ILE A 247 5.85 -17.66 11.21
C ILE A 247 4.52 -18.08 11.86
N LYS A 248 4.23 -17.64 13.08
CA LYS A 248 2.96 -17.91 13.76
C LYS A 248 1.77 -17.21 13.12
N GLU A 249 1.94 -15.96 12.65
CA GLU A 249 0.89 -15.22 11.91
C GLU A 249 0.70 -15.80 10.50
N ILE A 250 1.78 -16.19 9.82
CA ILE A 250 1.71 -16.85 8.49
C ILE A 250 0.99 -18.20 8.60
N SER A 251 1.25 -18.98 9.64
CA SER A 251 0.59 -20.29 9.82
C SER A 251 -0.92 -20.16 10.09
N MET A 252 -1.37 -19.08 10.70
CA MET A 252 -2.79 -18.78 10.87
C MET A 252 -3.49 -18.38 9.58
N CYS A 253 -2.80 -17.75 8.63
CA CYS A 253 -3.31 -17.47 7.30
C CYS A 253 -3.31 -18.70 6.36
N GLN A 254 -2.30 -19.57 6.48
CA GLN A 254 -2.15 -20.76 5.61
C GLN A 254 -3.16 -21.87 5.88
N THR A 255 -3.73 -21.96 7.09
CA THR A 255 -4.79 -22.96 7.40
C THR A 255 -6.12 -22.72 6.67
N THR A 256 -6.22 -21.67 5.84
CA THR A 256 -7.40 -21.33 5.04
C THR A 256 -7.39 -21.85 3.62
N TRP A 257 -6.30 -22.41 3.12
CA TRP A 257 -6.17 -22.86 1.71
C TRP A 257 -6.41 -24.35 1.49
N ASN A 258 -6.81 -25.09 2.53
CA ASN A 258 -7.17 -26.51 2.44
C ASN A 258 -8.70 -26.71 2.48
N VAL A 259 -9.44 -26.07 1.57
CA VAL A 259 -10.81 -26.46 1.21
C VAL A 259 -10.96 -26.35 -0.29
#